data_b08ee857799e062177f736de4782285b
#
_entry.id   b08ee857799e062177f736de4782285b
#
_cell.length_a   1.000
_cell.length_b   1.000
_cell.length_c   1.000
_cell.angle_alpha   90.00
_cell.angle_beta   90.00
_cell.angle_gamma   90.00
#
_symmetry.space_group_name_H-M   'P 1'
#
loop_
_entity.id
_entity.type
_entity.pdbx_description
1 polymer ?
#
loop_
_entity_poly.entity_id
_entity_poly.type
_entity_poly.pdbx_seq_one_letter_code
_entity_poly.pdbx_strand_id
1 'polypeptide(L)'
;MNSLFSFARHKSSFINSPVPIILLLLCCIAGCRGGHPAEKEEADDLQQIKDSGELVVLTLYSSTSYFIYRGQDMGFQYELSEQFAKSLGVKLRIEVARNVHELIEKLQAGKGDLIAYNLPITKEWKDSLLYCGEEVITHQVIVQRNGGRTKPLKDVTELIGKDVYVKPGKYYERLVNLDEELGGE
;
A
#
# COMPACT_ATOMS: atom_id res chain seq x y z
N MET A 1 -21.28 -76.22 19.48
CA MET A 1 -21.02 -75.79 20.85
C MET A 1 -21.55 -74.44 21.03
N ASN A 2 -22.64 -74.27 21.72
CA ASN A 2 -23.55 -73.14 21.81
C ASN A 2 -22.94 -71.99 22.63
N SER A 3 -23.23 -70.77 22.26
CA SER A 3 -23.39 -69.67 23.21
C SER A 3 -24.34 -68.64 22.66
N LEU A 4 -25.53 -68.60 23.23
CA LEU A 4 -26.59 -67.63 23.09
C LEU A 4 -26.16 -66.31 23.77
N PHE A 5 -26.21 -65.17 23.06
CA PHE A 5 -26.31 -63.88 23.70
C PHE A 5 -27.72 -63.30 23.50
N SER A 6 -28.40 -63.19 24.60
CA SER A 6 -29.70 -62.53 24.77
C SER A 6 -29.52 -61.04 24.70
N PHE A 7 -30.19 -60.36 23.77
CA PHE A 7 -30.21 -58.91 23.62
C PHE A 7 -31.38 -58.29 24.34
N ALA A 8 -31.16 -57.73 25.50
CA ALA A 8 -32.21 -57.04 26.26
C ALA A 8 -32.48 -55.67 25.60
N ARG A 9 -33.68 -55.47 25.11
CA ARG A 9 -34.22 -54.27 24.52
C ARG A 9 -34.61 -53.27 25.63
N HIS A 10 -33.77 -52.26 25.85
CA HIS A 10 -34.10 -51.14 26.74
C HIS A 10 -34.98 -50.12 25.98
N LYS A 11 -36.23 -50.00 26.36
CA LYS A 11 -37.16 -48.97 25.91
C LYS A 11 -36.79 -47.66 26.64
N SER A 12 -36.07 -46.75 26.02
CA SER A 12 -35.93 -45.41 26.54
C SER A 12 -37.09 -44.52 26.10
N SER A 13 -37.99 -44.29 27.01
CA SER A 13 -39.06 -43.31 26.93
C SER A 13 -38.52 -41.93 27.33
N PHE A 14 -37.92 -41.21 26.37
CA PHE A 14 -37.41 -39.84 26.59
C PHE A 14 -37.67 -38.94 25.39
N ILE A 15 -38.93 -38.82 24.97
CA ILE A 15 -39.31 -37.79 23.99
C ILE A 15 -40.68 -37.26 24.41
N ASN A 16 -40.71 -36.43 25.45
CA ASN A 16 -41.85 -35.52 25.68
C ASN A 16 -41.52 -34.42 26.70
N SER A 17 -40.34 -33.81 26.56
CA SER A 17 -40.02 -32.59 27.31
C SER A 17 -39.72 -31.49 26.32
N PRO A 18 -40.37 -30.31 26.37
CA PRO A 18 -40.10 -29.18 25.47
C PRO A 18 -38.74 -28.50 25.72
N VAL A 19 -38.04 -28.92 26.78
CA VAL A 19 -36.76 -28.35 27.19
C VAL A 19 -35.65 -28.43 26.12
N PRO A 20 -35.44 -29.56 25.38
CA PRO A 20 -34.39 -29.60 24.37
C PRO A 20 -34.67 -28.73 23.13
N ILE A 21 -35.97 -28.54 22.79
CA ILE A 21 -36.38 -27.71 21.66
C ILE A 21 -36.18 -26.22 21.99
N ILE A 22 -36.48 -25.81 23.22
CA ILE A 22 -36.26 -24.42 23.69
C ILE A 22 -34.77 -24.11 23.77
N LEU A 23 -33.91 -25.02 24.18
CA LEU A 23 -32.48 -24.87 24.23
C LEU A 23 -31.86 -24.73 22.83
N LEU A 24 -32.39 -25.50 21.84
CA LEU A 24 -31.93 -25.39 20.44
C LEU A 24 -32.35 -24.05 19.78
N LEU A 25 -33.56 -23.55 20.12
CA LEU A 25 -34.03 -22.25 19.62
C LEU A 25 -33.25 -21.09 20.22
N LEU A 26 -32.80 -21.19 21.48
CA LEU A 26 -31.97 -20.15 22.12
C LEU A 26 -30.58 -20.07 21.52
N CYS A 27 -29.98 -21.15 21.04
CA CYS A 27 -28.71 -21.16 20.32
C CYS A 27 -28.78 -20.47 18.94
N CYS A 28 -29.92 -20.50 18.26
CA CYS A 28 -30.09 -19.85 16.96
C CYS A 28 -30.18 -18.32 17.05
N ILE A 29 -30.56 -17.75 18.21
CA ILE A 29 -30.68 -16.30 18.40
C ILE A 29 -29.32 -15.68 18.76
N ALA A 30 -28.36 -16.46 19.27
CA ALA A 30 -27.02 -16.00 19.61
C ALA A 30 -26.04 -15.95 18.40
N GLY A 31 -26.42 -16.49 17.24
CA GLY A 31 -25.56 -16.69 16.09
C GLY A 31 -25.54 -15.55 15.05
N CYS A 32 -26.37 -14.51 15.17
CA CYS A 32 -26.42 -13.41 14.21
C CYS A 32 -25.90 -12.09 14.79
N ARG A 33 -24.62 -12.08 15.14
CA ARG A 33 -23.84 -10.84 15.25
C ARG A 33 -22.65 -10.94 14.31
N GLY A 34 -22.96 -11.06 13.01
CA GLY A 34 -22.03 -10.79 11.95
C GLY A 34 -21.88 -9.28 11.83
N GLY A 35 -21.01 -8.68 12.61
CA GLY A 35 -20.55 -7.32 12.37
C GLY A 35 -19.77 -7.30 11.05
N HIS A 36 -20.11 -6.42 10.15
CA HIS A 36 -19.30 -6.10 8.98
C HIS A 36 -17.99 -5.48 9.47
N PRO A 37 -16.80 -6.06 9.14
CA PRO A 37 -15.54 -5.50 9.62
C PRO A 37 -14.97 -4.38 8.74
N ALA A 38 -15.67 -3.93 7.69
CA ALA A 38 -15.05 -3.12 6.65
C ALA A 38 -15.22 -1.58 6.80
N GLU A 39 -16.03 -1.11 7.74
CA GLU A 39 -16.33 0.35 7.82
C GLU A 39 -15.71 1.05 9.05
N LYS A 40 -15.00 0.31 9.89
CA LYS A 40 -14.43 0.82 11.15
C LYS A 40 -12.93 1.17 11.10
N GLU A 41 -12.20 0.71 10.07
CA GLU A 41 -10.74 0.91 10.03
C GLU A 41 -10.31 2.30 9.57
N GLU A 42 -11.00 2.93 8.60
CA GLU A 42 -10.59 4.25 8.09
C GLU A 42 -10.81 5.42 9.06
N ALA A 43 -11.80 5.32 9.94
CA ALA A 43 -12.07 6.37 10.95
C ALA A 43 -11.14 6.29 12.17
N ASP A 44 -10.44 5.18 12.35
CA ASP A 44 -9.63 4.88 13.53
C ASP A 44 -8.17 5.33 13.37
N ASP A 45 -7.63 5.36 12.14
CA ASP A 45 -6.23 5.73 11.87
C ASP A 45 -5.90 7.16 12.29
N LEU A 46 -6.74 8.14 11.94
CA LEU A 46 -6.53 9.52 12.34
C LEU A 46 -6.60 9.72 13.85
N GLN A 47 -7.50 8.98 14.51
CA GLN A 47 -7.59 9.02 15.96
C GLN A 47 -6.38 8.38 16.62
N GLN A 48 -5.86 7.27 16.08
CA GLN A 48 -4.64 6.63 16.55
C GLN A 48 -3.43 7.56 16.42
N ILE A 49 -3.29 8.29 15.30
CA ILE A 49 -2.24 9.31 15.12
C ILE A 49 -2.34 10.40 16.18
N LYS A 50 -3.55 10.90 16.45
CA LYS A 50 -3.77 11.92 17.48
C LYS A 50 -3.48 11.40 18.90
N ASP A 51 -3.87 10.18 19.19
CA ASP A 51 -3.68 9.54 20.51
C ASP A 51 -2.21 9.20 20.74
N SER A 52 -1.47 8.80 19.68
CA SER A 52 -0.03 8.58 19.75
C SER A 52 0.76 9.88 19.92
N GLY A 53 0.19 11.00 19.48
CA GLY A 53 0.83 12.31 19.47
C GLY A 53 1.94 12.46 18.42
N GLU A 54 2.04 11.55 17.47
CA GLU A 54 3.07 11.52 16.43
C GLU A 54 2.50 11.14 15.06
N LEU A 55 2.89 11.90 14.02
CA LEU A 55 2.66 11.57 12.61
C LEU A 55 3.95 11.07 12.00
N VAL A 56 3.95 9.83 11.52
CA VAL A 56 5.12 9.20 10.91
C VAL A 56 5.04 9.31 9.40
N VAL A 57 5.92 10.10 8.81
CA VAL A 57 5.94 10.37 7.38
C VAL A 57 7.11 9.66 6.70
N LEU A 58 6.78 8.82 5.74
CA LEU A 58 7.75 8.11 4.92
C LEU A 58 8.15 8.95 3.70
N THR A 59 9.44 9.04 3.41
CA THR A 59 9.94 9.84 2.27
C THR A 59 11.25 9.27 1.71
N LEU A 60 11.74 9.86 0.62
CA LEU A 60 13.07 9.61 0.06
C LEU A 60 13.92 10.87 0.15
N TYR A 61 15.23 10.70 0.26
CA TYR A 61 16.17 11.81 0.08
C TYR A 61 16.07 12.35 -1.35
N SER A 62 15.70 13.63 -1.47
CA SER A 62 15.73 14.37 -2.73
C SER A 62 15.71 15.87 -2.46
N SER A 63 16.15 16.65 -3.44
CA SER A 63 16.16 18.12 -3.35
C SER A 63 14.78 18.77 -3.18
N THR A 64 13.71 18.04 -3.50
CA THR A 64 12.32 18.52 -3.39
C THR A 64 11.55 17.88 -2.27
N SER A 65 11.89 16.65 -1.87
CA SER A 65 11.11 15.94 -0.85
C SER A 65 11.66 16.19 0.55
N TYR A 66 12.86 15.67 0.82
CA TYR A 66 13.51 15.79 2.11
C TYR A 66 15.03 15.74 1.96
N PHE A 67 15.73 16.64 2.61
CA PHE A 67 17.20 16.65 2.71
C PHE A 67 17.63 17.38 3.97
N ILE A 68 18.87 17.14 4.40
CA ILE A 68 19.46 17.82 5.54
C ILE A 68 20.48 18.83 5.02
N TYR A 69 20.35 20.08 5.39
CA TYR A 69 21.30 21.13 5.09
C TYR A 69 21.77 21.83 6.36
N ARG A 70 23.06 21.80 6.61
CA ARG A 70 23.68 22.38 7.82
C ARG A 70 23.03 21.92 9.14
N GLY A 71 22.60 20.64 9.19
CA GLY A 71 21.94 20.05 10.35
C GLY A 71 20.47 20.43 10.51
N GLN A 72 19.85 21.06 9.52
CA GLN A 72 18.44 21.39 9.50
C GLN A 72 17.72 20.54 8.47
N ASP A 73 16.56 20.01 8.84
CA ASP A 73 15.65 19.31 7.96
C ASP A 73 14.97 20.29 7.01
N MET A 74 14.99 20.00 5.72
CA MET A 74 14.48 20.86 4.66
C MET A 74 13.84 20.04 3.54
N GLY A 75 13.00 20.68 2.74
CA GLY A 75 12.36 20.12 1.55
C GLY A 75 10.89 20.49 1.50
N PHE A 76 10.35 20.63 0.30
CA PHE A 76 8.94 21.01 0.13
C PHE A 76 7.97 20.01 0.79
N GLN A 77 8.19 18.72 0.56
CA GLN A 77 7.34 17.69 1.16
C GLN A 77 7.51 17.62 2.69
N TYR A 78 8.71 17.87 3.18
CA TYR A 78 8.97 17.96 4.61
C TYR A 78 8.19 19.13 5.24
N GLU A 79 8.31 20.33 4.70
CA GLU A 79 7.63 21.53 5.21
C GLU A 79 6.11 21.39 5.17
N LEU A 80 5.57 20.78 4.10
CA LEU A 80 4.15 20.47 4.00
C LEU A 80 3.71 19.48 5.09
N SER A 81 4.50 18.44 5.31
CA SER A 81 4.24 17.43 6.36
C SER A 81 4.31 18.04 7.76
N GLU A 82 5.25 18.98 7.98
CA GLU A 82 5.37 19.71 9.24
C GLU A 82 4.13 20.56 9.53
N GLN A 83 3.64 21.28 8.52
CA GLN A 83 2.42 22.07 8.66
C GLN A 83 1.20 21.18 8.91
N PHE A 84 1.13 20.03 8.24
CA PHE A 84 0.04 19.07 8.45
C PHE A 84 0.08 18.50 9.87
N ALA A 85 1.23 18.03 10.36
CA ALA A 85 1.37 17.55 11.73
C ALA A 85 0.99 18.63 12.77
N LYS A 86 1.42 19.88 12.56
CA LYS A 86 1.02 21.03 13.39
C LYS A 86 -0.50 21.24 13.38
N SER A 87 -1.15 21.11 12.25
CA SER A 87 -2.61 21.26 12.16
C SER A 87 -3.38 20.17 12.91
N LEU A 88 -2.80 18.98 13.04
CA LEU A 88 -3.34 17.88 13.83
C LEU A 88 -3.00 17.98 15.32
N GLY A 89 -2.07 18.85 15.71
CA GLY A 89 -1.58 18.99 17.07
C GLY A 89 -0.62 17.87 17.50
N VAL A 90 0.04 17.21 16.55
CA VAL A 90 0.97 16.10 16.77
C VAL A 90 2.39 16.46 16.36
N LYS A 91 3.37 15.66 16.77
CA LYS A 91 4.76 15.78 16.34
C LYS A 91 4.98 15.11 15.00
N LEU A 92 5.84 15.70 14.16
CA LEU A 92 6.28 15.06 12.92
C LEU A 92 7.48 14.15 13.20
N ARG A 93 7.46 12.92 12.67
CA ARG A 93 8.62 12.03 12.58
C ARG A 93 8.83 11.63 11.13
N ILE A 94 10.02 11.91 10.61
CA ILE A 94 10.42 11.53 9.26
C ILE A 94 11.13 10.19 9.27
N GLU A 95 10.72 9.29 8.39
CA GLU A 95 11.38 8.03 8.10
C GLU A 95 11.79 7.98 6.64
N VAL A 96 13.09 7.84 6.39
CA VAL A 96 13.64 7.82 5.03
C VAL A 96 13.79 6.39 4.55
N ALA A 97 13.26 6.11 3.37
CA ALA A 97 13.46 4.85 2.68
C ALA A 97 14.54 4.98 1.59
N ARG A 98 15.06 3.86 1.11
CA ARG A 98 16.11 3.81 0.09
C ARG A 98 15.56 3.97 -1.34
N ASN A 99 14.33 3.52 -1.55
CA ASN A 99 13.66 3.53 -2.85
C ASN A 99 12.13 3.50 -2.71
N VAL A 100 11.42 3.68 -3.82
CA VAL A 100 9.94 3.71 -3.84
C VAL A 100 9.31 2.40 -3.38
N HIS A 101 9.90 1.26 -3.73
CA HIS A 101 9.37 -0.04 -3.31
C HIS A 101 9.38 -0.17 -1.78
N GLU A 102 10.51 0.18 -1.14
CA GLU A 102 10.62 0.19 0.32
C GLU A 102 9.65 1.19 1.00
N LEU A 103 9.36 2.34 0.36
CA LEU A 103 8.33 3.26 0.88
C LEU A 103 6.97 2.57 0.99
N ILE A 104 6.58 1.86 -0.07
CA ILE A 104 5.29 1.18 -0.13
C ILE A 104 5.24 0.00 0.84
N GLU A 105 6.29 -0.81 0.88
CA GLU A 105 6.41 -1.90 1.86
C GLU A 105 6.30 -1.40 3.31
N LYS A 106 6.95 -0.29 3.63
CA LYS A 106 6.89 0.30 4.97
C LYS A 106 5.48 0.80 5.30
N LEU A 107 4.79 1.46 4.36
CA LEU A 107 3.42 1.91 4.55
C LEU A 107 2.47 0.73 4.78
N GLN A 108 2.52 -0.28 3.93
CA GLN A 108 1.70 -1.49 4.04
C GLN A 108 1.99 -2.29 5.32
N ALA A 109 3.21 -2.21 5.83
CA ALA A 109 3.60 -2.83 7.10
C ALA A 109 3.25 -1.98 8.35
N GLY A 110 2.54 -0.84 8.18
CA GLY A 110 2.19 0.05 9.28
C GLY A 110 3.38 0.72 9.96
N LYS A 111 4.51 0.89 9.24
CA LYS A 111 5.71 1.56 9.76
C LYS A 111 5.70 3.07 9.54
N GLY A 112 4.64 3.60 8.97
CA GLY A 112 4.39 4.99 8.76
C GLY A 112 2.94 5.22 8.36
N ASP A 113 2.46 6.43 8.55
CA ASP A 113 1.07 6.81 8.37
C ASP A 113 0.80 7.34 6.94
N LEU A 114 1.80 7.98 6.34
CA LEU A 114 1.70 8.48 4.96
C LEU A 114 3.04 8.54 4.25
N ILE A 115 3.00 8.61 2.93
CA ILE A 115 4.17 8.83 2.08
C ILE A 115 4.14 10.27 1.55
N ALA A 116 5.14 11.07 1.93
CA ALA A 116 5.38 12.40 1.37
C ALA A 116 6.44 12.34 0.28
N TYR A 117 6.04 11.86 -0.88
CA TYR A 117 6.85 11.75 -2.08
C TYR A 117 5.97 11.71 -3.33
N ASN A 118 6.43 12.26 -4.44
CA ASN A 118 5.68 12.22 -5.71
C ASN A 118 5.70 10.81 -6.29
N LEU A 119 4.72 10.00 -5.90
CA LEU A 119 4.55 8.63 -6.39
C LEU A 119 3.88 8.62 -7.75
N PRO A 120 4.33 7.79 -8.69
CA PRO A 120 3.57 7.52 -9.89
C PRO A 120 2.36 6.65 -9.58
N ILE A 121 1.22 6.97 -10.16
CA ILE A 121 0.05 6.08 -10.16
C ILE A 121 0.31 4.98 -11.18
N THR A 122 0.58 3.76 -10.71
CA THR A 122 0.81 2.59 -11.56
C THR A 122 -0.33 1.59 -11.40
N LYS A 123 -0.48 0.69 -12.37
CA LYS A 123 -1.48 -0.40 -12.28
C LYS A 123 -1.23 -1.31 -11.07
N GLU A 124 0.04 -1.51 -10.72
CA GLU A 124 0.47 -2.35 -9.60
C GLU A 124 -0.02 -1.82 -8.25
N TRP A 125 0.00 -0.50 -8.05
CA TRP A 125 -0.28 0.10 -6.73
C TRP A 125 -1.58 0.89 -6.65
N LYS A 126 -2.27 1.07 -7.79
CA LYS A 126 -3.51 1.85 -7.86
C LYS A 126 -4.59 1.38 -6.88
N ASP A 127 -4.69 0.05 -6.70
CA ASP A 127 -5.74 -0.56 -5.87
C ASP A 127 -5.28 -0.80 -4.41
N SER A 128 -3.99 -0.58 -4.11
CA SER A 128 -3.41 -0.80 -2.78
C SER A 128 -2.98 0.46 -2.05
N LEU A 129 -3.03 1.62 -2.71
CA LEU A 129 -2.68 2.91 -2.14
C LEU A 129 -3.79 3.93 -2.38
N LEU A 130 -4.09 4.72 -1.36
CA LEU A 130 -4.92 5.91 -1.49
C LEU A 130 -4.03 7.11 -1.85
N TYR A 131 -4.29 7.70 -3.01
CA TYR A 131 -3.56 8.88 -3.48
C TYR A 131 -4.30 10.14 -3.09
N CYS A 132 -3.61 11.08 -2.44
CA CYS A 132 -4.14 12.37 -2.03
C CYS A 132 -3.43 13.48 -2.80
N GLY A 133 -4.19 14.48 -3.24
CA GLY A 133 -3.68 15.65 -3.94
C GLY A 133 -4.03 15.67 -5.42
N GLU A 134 -3.43 16.62 -6.15
CA GLU A 134 -3.68 16.83 -7.57
C GLU A 134 -2.89 15.82 -8.41
N GLU A 135 -3.57 15.17 -9.35
CA GLU A 135 -2.91 14.30 -10.33
C GLU A 135 -2.25 15.14 -11.43
N VAL A 136 -0.94 15.01 -11.56
CA VAL A 136 -0.15 15.69 -12.58
C VAL A 136 0.28 14.71 -13.66
N ILE A 137 -0.18 14.95 -14.88
CA ILE A 137 0.25 14.17 -16.05
C ILE A 137 1.63 14.67 -16.49
N THR A 138 2.63 13.80 -16.48
CA THR A 138 4.00 14.10 -16.89
C THR A 138 4.42 13.24 -18.06
N HIS A 139 5.33 13.78 -18.88
CA HIS A 139 5.95 13.05 -19.98
C HIS A 139 7.37 12.62 -19.60
N GLN A 140 7.75 11.43 -20.02
CA GLN A 140 9.14 10.99 -19.92
C GLN A 140 9.95 11.66 -21.02
N VAL A 141 11.15 12.10 -20.68
CA VAL A 141 12.08 12.74 -21.61
C VAL A 141 13.41 12.01 -21.60
N ILE A 142 14.05 11.93 -22.73
CA ILE A 142 15.40 11.42 -22.88
C ILE A 142 16.38 12.58 -22.74
N VAL A 143 17.33 12.43 -21.82
CA VAL A 143 18.42 13.39 -21.64
C VAL A 143 19.63 12.88 -22.41
N GLN A 144 20.15 13.70 -23.29
CA GLN A 144 21.34 13.38 -24.08
C GLN A 144 22.37 14.52 -23.99
N ARG A 145 23.64 14.18 -24.24
CA ARG A 145 24.71 15.19 -24.24
C ARG A 145 24.52 16.14 -25.43
N ASN A 146 24.50 17.43 -25.14
CA ASN A 146 24.49 18.43 -26.18
C ASN A 146 25.94 18.79 -26.58
N GLY A 147 26.24 18.72 -27.87
CA GLY A 147 27.58 18.94 -28.38
C GLY A 147 28.46 17.68 -28.41
N GLY A 148 29.13 17.47 -29.49
CA GLY A 148 29.96 16.30 -29.76
C GLY A 148 29.88 15.85 -31.22
N ARG A 149 30.45 14.67 -31.52
CA ARG A 149 30.45 14.10 -32.87
C ARG A 149 29.13 13.45 -33.26
N THR A 150 28.23 13.21 -32.28
CA THR A 150 26.95 12.54 -32.49
C THR A 150 25.83 13.56 -32.65
N LYS A 151 25.00 13.39 -33.67
CA LYS A 151 23.80 14.19 -33.89
C LYS A 151 22.79 13.92 -32.78
N PRO A 152 22.16 14.95 -32.20
CA PRO A 152 21.10 14.75 -31.21
C PRO A 152 19.93 13.96 -31.79
N LEU A 153 19.42 13.01 -31.02
CA LEU A 153 18.20 12.25 -31.34
C LEU A 153 17.01 13.21 -31.30
N LYS A 154 16.13 13.11 -32.27
CA LYS A 154 14.94 13.96 -32.41
C LYS A 154 13.64 13.16 -32.28
N ASP A 155 13.73 11.87 -32.53
CA ASP A 155 12.59 10.97 -32.54
C ASP A 155 12.91 9.69 -31.78
N VAL A 156 11.88 9.04 -31.22
CA VAL A 156 12.03 7.80 -30.44
C VAL A 156 12.52 6.63 -31.31
N THR A 157 12.22 6.62 -32.61
CA THR A 157 12.70 5.60 -33.56
C THR A 157 14.21 5.63 -33.76
N GLU A 158 14.85 6.75 -33.49
CA GLU A 158 16.32 6.90 -33.55
C GLU A 158 17.03 6.23 -32.35
N LEU A 159 16.26 5.69 -31.38
CA LEU A 159 16.79 4.92 -30.25
C LEU A 159 17.17 3.48 -30.65
N ILE A 160 16.63 2.97 -31.74
CA ILE A 160 16.92 1.61 -32.21
C ILE A 160 18.44 1.41 -32.33
N GLY A 161 18.96 0.37 -31.68
CA GLY A 161 20.38 0.06 -31.63
C GLY A 161 21.24 1.03 -30.81
N LYS A 162 20.65 1.78 -29.89
CA LYS A 162 21.37 2.67 -28.94
C LYS A 162 21.36 2.12 -27.53
N ASP A 163 22.45 2.32 -26.81
CA ASP A 163 22.51 2.04 -25.39
C ASP A 163 21.79 3.14 -24.61
N VAL A 164 20.76 2.75 -23.86
CA VAL A 164 19.97 3.64 -23.02
C VAL A 164 20.18 3.27 -21.55
N TYR A 165 20.65 4.24 -20.75
CA TYR A 165 20.88 4.06 -19.32
C TYR A 165 19.66 4.53 -18.54
N VAL A 166 19.07 3.66 -17.75
CA VAL A 166 17.87 3.94 -16.97
C VAL A 166 17.96 3.30 -15.59
N LYS A 167 17.32 3.90 -14.58
CA LYS A 167 17.17 3.27 -13.28
C LYS A 167 16.11 2.18 -13.34
N PRO A 168 16.27 1.06 -12.58
CA PRO A 168 15.22 0.06 -12.42
C PRO A 168 13.90 0.70 -11.96
N GLY A 169 12.79 0.17 -12.45
CA GLY A 169 11.44 0.63 -12.14
C GLY A 169 10.65 1.04 -13.39
N LYS A 170 9.58 1.81 -13.23
CA LYS A 170 8.64 2.18 -14.29
C LYS A 170 9.27 2.77 -15.57
N TYR A 171 10.41 3.44 -15.45
CA TYR A 171 11.11 3.98 -16.61
C TYR A 171 11.75 2.89 -17.46
N TYR A 172 12.29 1.86 -16.80
CA TYR A 172 12.80 0.67 -17.46
C TYR A 172 11.68 -0.11 -18.15
N GLU A 173 10.57 -0.37 -17.45
CA GLU A 173 9.39 -1.04 -18.03
C GLU A 173 8.85 -0.31 -19.26
N ARG A 174 8.78 1.03 -19.19
CA ARG A 174 8.35 1.82 -20.37
C ARG A 174 9.32 1.71 -21.54
N LEU A 175 10.63 1.61 -21.28
CA LEU A 175 11.62 1.41 -22.35
C LEU A 175 11.52 0.01 -22.96
N VAL A 176 11.28 -1.03 -22.15
CA VAL A 176 11.04 -2.39 -22.66
C VAL A 176 9.80 -2.41 -23.54
N ASN A 177 8.69 -1.83 -23.10
CA ASN A 177 7.47 -1.74 -23.93
C ASN A 177 7.71 -0.94 -25.21
N LEU A 178 8.50 0.14 -25.15
CA LEU A 178 8.85 0.93 -26.32
C LEU A 178 9.73 0.15 -27.32
N ASP A 179 10.67 -0.64 -26.81
CA ASP A 179 11.52 -1.52 -27.62
C ASP A 179 10.66 -2.56 -28.36
N GLU A 180 9.71 -3.20 -27.66
CA GLU A 180 8.73 -4.10 -28.29
C GLU A 180 7.85 -3.38 -29.33
N GLU A 181 7.37 -2.16 -29.03
CA GLU A 181 6.58 -1.33 -29.98
C GLU A 181 7.38 -0.97 -31.25
N LEU A 182 8.70 -0.79 -31.12
CA LEU A 182 9.60 -0.46 -32.24
C LEU A 182 10.15 -1.69 -32.98
N GLY A 183 9.77 -2.89 -32.57
CA GLY A 183 10.19 -4.16 -33.17
C GLY A 183 11.58 -4.60 -32.69
N GLY A 184 11.94 -4.30 -31.46
CA GLY A 184 13.13 -4.83 -30.79
C GLY A 184 13.14 -6.36 -30.75
N GLU A 185 14.32 -6.97 -30.92
CA GLU A 185 14.56 -8.43 -30.83
C GLU A 185 14.94 -8.84 -29.41
#